data_c31eaed3e20451dec8bd23c757f22fe8
#
_entry.id   c31eaed3e20451dec8bd23c757f22fe8
#
_cell.length_a   1.000
_cell.length_b   1.000
_cell.length_c   1.000
_cell.angle_alpha   90.00
_cell.angle_beta   90.00
_cell.angle_gamma   90.00
#
_symmetry.space_group_name_H-M   'P 1'
#
loop_
_entity.id
_entity.type
_entity.pdbx_description
1 polymer ?
#
loop_
_entity_poly.entity_id
_entity_poly.type
_entity_poly.pdbx_seq_one_letter_code
_entity_poly.pdbx_strand_id
1 'polypeptide(L)'
;MLRAAVPVEAEPDTAGWAAARWALAHGRATGHGTDTLPAGTPWQFRPIGRPDSVLGILGLRLGGEDQRLDPDTDRAIGALLDQAGVALERMRLIEDAAHSSARAETETLRTALLTSLSHDLRTPLTSIRGAIETLQAAGASMPAARRNDLLQTAAEESARLARYLGNILDIVRIEHGQITPKREPVDIADAIETAALRAERSSRRTIRRAPGAPLPSPNLDPALLDQVLANLLDNALKFSGPQGKVAIRAEPDRGGVAIIVEDDGPGIPRPDLERVFDPFFRTTRADSGTGGGTGLGLAICRGLAHAMGGRIHADSPVTPGGNGTRMTLRFPA
;
A
#
# COMPACT_ATOMS: atom_id res chain seq x y z
N MET A 1 -20.48 27.03 1.66
CA MET A 1 -21.08 26.06 0.71
C MET A 1 -22.43 25.61 1.27
N LEU A 2 -23.54 25.71 0.50
CA LEU A 2 -24.83 25.18 0.91
C LEU A 2 -24.76 23.64 0.97
N ARG A 3 -25.19 23.03 2.07
CA ARG A 3 -25.15 21.58 2.27
C ARG A 3 -26.52 20.92 2.06
N ALA A 4 -27.59 21.61 2.48
CA ALA A 4 -28.95 21.16 2.29
C ALA A 4 -29.90 22.36 2.28
N ALA A 5 -31.00 22.26 1.55
CA ALA A 5 -32.09 23.23 1.55
C ALA A 5 -33.45 22.49 1.50
N VAL A 6 -34.45 23.06 2.20
CA VAL A 6 -35.83 22.55 2.16
C VAL A 6 -36.78 23.75 2.03
N PRO A 7 -37.51 23.90 0.93
CA PRO A 7 -37.42 23.09 -0.28
C PRO A 7 -36.06 23.25 -0.99
N VAL A 8 -35.74 22.34 -1.90
CA VAL A 8 -34.39 22.27 -2.55
C VAL A 8 -34.02 23.59 -3.27
N GLU A 9 -35.00 24.37 -3.69
CA GLU A 9 -34.85 25.66 -4.40
C GLU A 9 -34.70 26.85 -3.44
N ALA A 10 -34.74 26.63 -2.13
CA ALA A 10 -34.65 27.70 -1.13
C ALA A 10 -33.19 28.18 -0.97
N GLU A 11 -32.80 29.12 -1.83
CA GLU A 11 -31.48 29.77 -1.72
C GLU A 11 -31.61 31.20 -1.21
N PRO A 12 -30.72 31.65 -0.31
CA PRO A 12 -30.65 33.04 0.09
C PRO A 12 -30.19 33.92 -1.08
N ASP A 13 -30.74 35.15 -1.13
CA ASP A 13 -30.25 36.20 -2.03
C ASP A 13 -28.85 36.71 -1.60
N THR A 14 -28.31 37.68 -2.33
CA THR A 14 -26.99 38.26 -2.03
C THR A 14 -26.91 38.81 -0.61
N ALA A 15 -27.97 39.47 -0.12
CA ALA A 15 -28.05 40.02 1.23
C ALA A 15 -28.10 38.88 2.28
N GLY A 16 -28.89 37.85 2.04
CA GLY A 16 -28.95 36.65 2.87
C GLY A 16 -27.61 35.93 2.97
N TRP A 17 -26.90 35.77 1.87
CA TRP A 17 -25.55 35.17 1.91
C TRP A 17 -24.54 36.03 2.68
N ALA A 18 -24.66 37.40 2.62
CA ALA A 18 -23.82 38.29 3.41
C ALA A 18 -24.11 38.12 4.90
N ALA A 19 -25.41 38.06 5.28
CA ALA A 19 -25.82 37.82 6.66
C ALA A 19 -25.38 36.45 7.18
N ALA A 20 -25.49 35.39 6.37
CA ALA A 20 -25.00 34.05 6.73
C ALA A 20 -23.49 34.02 7.02
N ARG A 21 -22.69 34.68 6.15
CA ARG A 21 -21.23 34.79 6.37
C ARG A 21 -20.90 35.57 7.64
N TRP A 22 -21.66 36.65 7.92
CA TRP A 22 -21.47 37.41 9.13
C TRP A 22 -21.78 36.55 10.39
N ALA A 23 -22.90 35.82 10.37
CA ALA A 23 -23.23 34.88 11.45
C ALA A 23 -22.15 33.82 11.70
N LEU A 24 -21.58 33.29 10.63
CA LEU A 24 -20.49 32.32 10.70
C LEU A 24 -19.22 32.91 11.31
N ALA A 25 -18.89 34.16 10.97
CA ALA A 25 -17.69 34.83 11.45
C ALA A 25 -17.78 35.28 12.91
N HIS A 26 -18.99 35.66 13.37
CA HIS A 26 -19.19 36.26 14.68
C HIS A 26 -19.90 35.35 15.69
N GLY A 27 -20.32 34.15 15.30
CA GLY A 27 -21.03 33.22 16.20
C GLY A 27 -22.35 33.73 16.76
N ARG A 28 -23.02 34.68 16.10
CA ARG A 28 -24.27 35.29 16.55
C ARG A 28 -25.33 35.24 15.49
N ALA A 29 -26.59 35.10 15.96
CA ALA A 29 -27.73 35.14 15.06
C ALA A 29 -27.84 36.48 14.34
N THR A 30 -28.23 36.46 13.07
CA THR A 30 -28.34 37.65 12.22
C THR A 30 -29.45 37.52 11.18
N GLY A 31 -29.88 38.63 10.62
CA GLY A 31 -30.97 38.71 9.65
C GLY A 31 -32.32 39.05 10.28
N HIS A 32 -33.41 38.58 9.67
CA HIS A 32 -34.76 38.94 10.06
C HIS A 32 -35.06 38.65 11.55
N GLY A 33 -35.63 39.65 12.26
CA GLY A 33 -36.01 39.53 13.68
C GLY A 33 -34.85 39.46 14.68
N THR A 34 -33.63 39.81 14.24
CA THR A 34 -32.44 39.89 15.14
C THR A 34 -31.95 41.32 15.32
N ASP A 35 -31.22 41.56 16.42
CA ASP A 35 -30.69 42.91 16.77
C ASP A 35 -29.32 43.20 16.11
N THR A 36 -28.80 42.30 15.23
CA THR A 36 -27.40 42.36 14.79
C THR A 36 -27.16 42.99 13.42
N LEU A 37 -28.12 42.89 12.49
CA LEU A 37 -28.06 43.57 11.18
C LEU A 37 -29.46 43.98 10.73
N PRO A 38 -29.62 45.18 10.09
CA PRO A 38 -30.91 45.62 9.62
C PRO A 38 -31.51 44.65 8.57
N ALA A 39 -32.81 44.48 8.66
CA ALA A 39 -33.62 43.56 7.91
C ALA A 39 -33.70 43.94 6.43
N GLY A 40 -32.76 43.50 5.63
CA GLY A 40 -32.85 43.56 4.16
C GLY A 40 -33.06 42.18 3.52
N THR A 41 -33.32 41.18 4.34
CA THR A 41 -33.49 39.79 3.87
C THR A 41 -34.60 39.09 4.66
N PRO A 42 -35.43 38.26 4.02
CA PRO A 42 -36.44 37.46 4.71
C PRO A 42 -35.86 36.29 5.50
N TRP A 43 -34.54 36.17 5.57
CA TRP A 43 -33.84 35.10 6.21
C TRP A 43 -33.34 35.46 7.59
N GLN A 44 -33.46 34.56 8.55
CA GLN A 44 -32.79 34.55 9.81
C GLN A 44 -31.72 33.48 9.82
N PHE A 45 -30.49 33.81 10.20
CA PHE A 45 -29.36 32.84 10.26
C PHE A 45 -28.97 32.66 11.72
N ARG A 46 -28.86 31.38 12.12
CA ARG A 46 -28.46 30.99 13.48
C ARG A 46 -27.23 30.10 13.41
N PRO A 47 -26.17 30.38 14.19
CA PRO A 47 -24.99 29.53 14.25
C PRO A 47 -25.31 28.19 14.89
N ILE A 48 -24.64 27.13 14.39
CA ILE A 48 -24.64 25.78 14.97
C ILE A 48 -23.28 25.60 15.64
N GLY A 49 -23.25 25.29 16.94
CA GLY A 49 -22.06 25.17 17.73
C GLY A 49 -21.87 26.36 18.68
N ARG A 50 -20.70 26.49 19.26
CA ARG A 50 -20.35 27.56 20.21
C ARG A 50 -19.96 28.86 19.49
N PRO A 51 -20.11 30.03 20.12
CA PRO A 51 -19.73 31.30 19.51
C PRO A 51 -18.30 31.35 18.99
N ASP A 52 -17.37 30.72 19.70
CA ASP A 52 -15.93 30.63 19.38
C ASP A 52 -15.59 29.50 18.43
N SER A 53 -16.55 28.57 18.15
CA SER A 53 -16.36 27.42 17.27
C SER A 53 -17.66 27.11 16.52
N VAL A 54 -17.98 27.94 15.53
CA VAL A 54 -19.18 27.77 14.71
C VAL A 54 -18.91 26.66 13.68
N LEU A 55 -19.72 25.59 13.77
CA LEU A 55 -19.62 24.41 12.91
C LEU A 55 -20.49 24.49 11.65
N GLY A 56 -21.50 25.35 11.68
CA GLY A 56 -22.42 25.55 10.58
C GLY A 56 -23.41 26.69 10.86
N ILE A 57 -24.24 26.96 9.87
CA ILE A 57 -25.31 27.98 9.97
C ILE A 57 -26.62 27.36 9.51
N LEU A 58 -27.64 27.54 10.32
CA LEU A 58 -29.03 27.30 9.94
C LEU A 58 -29.62 28.59 9.38
N GLY A 59 -30.13 28.58 8.13
CA GLY A 59 -30.94 29.65 7.55
C GLY A 59 -32.42 29.30 7.65
N LEU A 60 -33.21 30.21 8.18
CA LEU A 60 -34.69 30.10 8.28
C LEU A 60 -35.29 31.22 7.44
N ARG A 61 -36.15 30.89 6.48
CA ARG A 61 -36.91 31.88 5.73
C ARG A 61 -38.25 32.17 6.45
N LEU A 62 -38.45 33.39 6.90
CA LEU A 62 -39.66 33.84 7.57
C LEU A 62 -40.59 34.56 6.58
N GLY A 63 -41.89 34.30 6.67
CA GLY A 63 -42.82 34.59 5.56
C GLY A 63 -43.36 36.03 5.44
N GLY A 64 -42.97 36.99 6.32
CA GLY A 64 -43.46 38.38 6.27
C GLY A 64 -42.64 39.32 7.12
N GLU A 65 -42.70 40.62 6.84
CA GLU A 65 -41.88 41.65 7.50
C GLU A 65 -42.06 41.69 9.02
N ASP A 66 -43.20 41.29 9.57
CA ASP A 66 -43.53 41.26 11.00
C ASP A 66 -43.58 39.85 11.62
N GLN A 67 -43.27 38.79 10.86
CA GLN A 67 -43.42 37.43 11.34
C GLN A 67 -42.22 37.03 12.22
N ARG A 68 -42.42 37.08 13.53
CA ARG A 68 -41.50 36.50 14.50
C ARG A 68 -41.85 35.04 14.76
N LEU A 69 -40.83 34.21 15.05
CA LEU A 69 -41.09 32.86 15.57
C LEU A 69 -41.83 32.93 16.89
N ASP A 70 -42.80 32.06 17.07
CA ASP A 70 -43.44 31.92 18.40
C ASP A 70 -42.39 31.37 19.41
N PRO A 71 -42.53 31.67 20.70
CA PRO A 71 -41.57 31.34 21.73
C PRO A 71 -41.30 29.82 21.85
N ASP A 72 -42.28 28.97 21.54
CA ASP A 72 -42.16 27.52 21.67
C ASP A 72 -41.36 26.95 20.48
N THR A 73 -41.66 27.41 19.26
CA THR A 73 -40.87 27.09 18.04
C THR A 73 -39.44 27.59 18.16
N ASP A 74 -39.25 28.80 18.70
CA ASP A 74 -37.92 29.40 18.91
C ASP A 74 -37.04 28.55 19.86
N ARG A 75 -37.64 28.08 20.96
CA ARG A 75 -36.99 27.16 21.92
C ARG A 75 -36.70 25.79 21.31
N ALA A 76 -37.63 25.25 20.53
CA ALA A 76 -37.43 23.97 19.87
C ALA A 76 -36.29 24.02 18.86
N ILE A 77 -36.21 25.09 18.05
CA ILE A 77 -35.08 25.31 17.12
C ILE A 77 -33.75 25.45 17.87
N GLY A 78 -33.74 26.20 18.99
CA GLY A 78 -32.54 26.31 19.82
C GLY A 78 -32.07 24.95 20.32
N ALA A 79 -32.97 24.13 20.86
CA ALA A 79 -32.61 22.78 21.32
C ALA A 79 -32.08 21.88 20.19
N LEU A 80 -32.68 21.98 19.00
CA LEU A 80 -32.19 21.23 17.83
C LEU A 80 -30.81 21.69 17.36
N LEU A 81 -30.54 23.00 17.41
CA LEU A 81 -29.23 23.57 17.07
C LEU A 81 -28.14 23.12 18.05
N ASP A 82 -28.47 23.05 19.35
CA ASP A 82 -27.57 22.56 20.38
C ASP A 82 -27.25 21.07 20.14
N GLN A 83 -28.26 20.25 19.86
CA GLN A 83 -28.06 18.84 19.52
C GLN A 83 -27.24 18.67 18.23
N ALA A 84 -27.55 19.44 17.20
CA ALA A 84 -26.79 19.44 15.94
C ALA A 84 -25.33 19.85 16.16
N GLY A 85 -25.10 20.87 17.00
CA GLY A 85 -23.76 21.30 17.39
C GLY A 85 -22.94 20.18 18.03
N VAL A 86 -23.52 19.50 19.02
CA VAL A 86 -22.87 18.33 19.67
C VAL A 86 -22.60 17.20 18.69
N ALA A 87 -23.55 16.90 17.81
CA ALA A 87 -23.39 15.83 16.81
C ALA A 87 -22.27 16.17 15.81
N LEU A 88 -22.23 17.39 15.29
CA LEU A 88 -21.20 17.84 14.35
C LEU A 88 -19.81 17.89 14.99
N GLU A 89 -19.72 18.38 16.23
CA GLU A 89 -18.46 18.39 16.98
C GLU A 89 -17.93 16.95 17.18
N ARG A 90 -18.81 16.02 17.54
CA ARG A 90 -18.47 14.59 17.69
C ARG A 90 -17.96 13.99 16.37
N MET A 91 -18.65 14.25 15.27
CA MET A 91 -18.21 13.76 13.93
C MET A 91 -16.85 14.29 13.58
N ARG A 92 -16.59 15.59 13.78
CA ARG A 92 -15.29 16.20 13.53
C ARG A 92 -14.17 15.58 14.38
N LEU A 93 -14.44 15.38 15.68
CA LEU A 93 -13.45 14.76 16.57
C LEU A 93 -13.14 13.30 16.16
N ILE A 94 -14.13 12.55 15.66
CA ILE A 94 -13.94 11.19 15.15
C ILE A 94 -13.07 11.21 13.87
N GLU A 95 -13.33 12.14 12.96
CA GLU A 95 -12.53 12.31 11.73
C GLU A 95 -11.09 12.71 12.06
N ASP A 96 -10.90 13.69 12.94
CA ASP A 96 -9.57 14.14 13.37
C ASP A 96 -8.79 13.01 14.09
N ALA A 97 -9.47 12.24 14.94
CA ALA A 97 -8.87 11.09 15.62
C ALA A 97 -8.49 9.97 14.64
N ALA A 98 -9.33 9.68 13.64
CA ALA A 98 -9.04 8.70 12.61
C ALA A 98 -7.83 9.13 11.77
N HIS A 99 -7.76 10.39 11.36
CA HIS A 99 -6.61 10.93 10.63
C HIS A 99 -5.32 10.92 11.46
N SER A 100 -5.40 11.27 12.74
CA SER A 100 -4.26 11.24 13.66
C SER A 100 -3.75 9.81 13.88
N SER A 101 -4.68 8.85 14.07
CA SER A 101 -4.34 7.43 14.23
C SER A 101 -3.66 6.87 12.99
N ALA A 102 -4.18 7.15 11.79
CA ALA A 102 -3.59 6.69 10.54
C ALA A 102 -2.16 7.26 10.32
N ARG A 103 -1.95 8.54 10.69
CA ARG A 103 -0.61 9.15 10.64
C ARG A 103 0.36 8.51 11.65
N ALA A 104 -0.08 8.28 12.87
CA ALA A 104 0.74 7.64 13.92
C ALA A 104 1.13 6.20 13.53
N GLU A 105 0.21 5.47 12.93
CA GLU A 105 0.44 4.12 12.42
C GLU A 105 1.48 4.10 11.29
N THR A 106 1.37 5.04 10.36
CA THR A 106 2.35 5.23 9.28
C THR A 106 3.75 5.57 9.81
N GLU A 107 3.87 6.48 10.78
CA GLU A 107 5.15 6.85 11.39
C GLU A 107 5.76 5.71 12.22
N THR A 108 4.92 4.94 12.91
CA THR A 108 5.39 3.75 13.66
C THR A 108 5.94 2.69 12.71
N LEU A 109 5.22 2.41 11.62
CA LEU A 109 5.69 1.52 10.56
C LEU A 109 7.02 2.04 9.97
N ARG A 110 7.09 3.31 9.61
CA ARG A 110 8.31 3.93 9.07
C ARG A 110 9.51 3.78 10.00
N THR A 111 9.32 3.99 11.30
CA THR A 111 10.39 3.86 12.31
C THR A 111 10.82 2.40 12.48
N ALA A 112 9.88 1.47 12.54
CA ALA A 112 10.17 0.03 12.60
C ALA A 112 10.91 -0.43 11.34
N LEU A 113 10.53 0.07 10.17
CA LEU A 113 11.19 -0.19 8.90
C LEU A 113 12.64 0.29 8.91
N LEU A 114 12.91 1.54 9.30
CA LEU A 114 14.26 2.10 9.38
C LEU A 114 15.15 1.32 10.36
N THR A 115 14.61 0.83 11.46
CA THR A 115 15.33 0.02 12.44
C THR A 115 15.68 -1.35 11.87
N SER A 116 14.72 -2.05 11.25
CA SER A 116 14.96 -3.34 10.58
C SER A 116 15.95 -3.21 9.43
N LEU A 117 15.81 -2.18 8.60
CA LEU A 117 16.72 -1.86 7.50
C LEU A 117 18.17 -1.67 8.01
N SER A 118 18.33 -0.93 9.10
CA SER A 118 19.65 -0.66 9.68
C SER A 118 20.34 -1.95 10.16
N HIS A 119 19.57 -2.87 10.73
CA HIS A 119 20.07 -4.17 11.16
C HIS A 119 20.48 -5.05 9.97
N ASP A 120 19.60 -5.14 8.97
CA ASP A 120 19.78 -6.01 7.80
C ASP A 120 20.89 -5.51 6.84
N LEU A 121 21.19 -4.21 6.86
CA LEU A 121 22.34 -3.63 6.17
C LEU A 121 23.65 -3.84 6.94
N ARG A 122 23.61 -3.81 8.27
CA ARG A 122 24.82 -3.93 9.13
C ARG A 122 25.46 -5.30 9.02
N THR A 123 24.66 -6.36 8.95
CA THR A 123 25.16 -7.75 8.92
C THR A 123 26.06 -8.02 7.70
N PRO A 124 25.62 -7.82 6.43
CA PRO A 124 26.47 -8.03 5.26
C PRO A 124 27.68 -7.09 5.25
N LEU A 125 27.48 -5.83 5.66
CA LEU A 125 28.57 -4.86 5.73
C LEU A 125 29.67 -5.30 6.73
N THR A 126 29.29 -5.84 7.88
CA THR A 126 30.25 -6.38 8.86
C THR A 126 30.97 -7.59 8.31
N SER A 127 30.30 -8.48 7.58
CA SER A 127 30.92 -9.64 6.93
C SER A 127 31.94 -9.23 5.86
N ILE A 128 31.56 -8.28 4.98
CA ILE A 128 32.48 -7.72 3.98
C ILE A 128 33.70 -7.11 4.65
N ARG A 129 33.50 -6.27 5.67
CA ARG A 129 34.58 -5.60 6.38
C ARG A 129 35.51 -6.62 7.04
N GLY A 130 34.95 -7.63 7.74
CA GLY A 130 35.77 -8.68 8.38
C GLY A 130 36.59 -9.51 7.37
N ALA A 131 36.02 -9.82 6.20
CA ALA A 131 36.75 -10.48 5.13
C ALA A 131 37.91 -9.62 4.62
N ILE A 132 37.69 -8.33 4.41
CA ILE A 132 38.73 -7.38 3.94
C ILE A 132 39.81 -7.18 5.00
N GLU A 133 39.45 -6.96 6.28
CA GLU A 133 40.39 -6.80 7.37
C GLU A 133 41.29 -8.04 7.54
N THR A 134 40.67 -9.25 7.41
CA THR A 134 41.42 -10.51 7.46
C THR A 134 42.40 -10.65 6.27
N LEU A 135 41.98 -10.27 5.07
CA LEU A 135 42.83 -10.27 3.89
C LEU A 135 44.00 -9.27 4.01
N GLN A 136 43.77 -8.10 4.59
CA GLN A 136 44.79 -7.09 4.81
C GLN A 136 45.83 -7.54 5.86
N ALA A 137 45.37 -8.17 6.94
CA ALA A 137 46.24 -8.60 8.06
C ALA A 137 47.11 -9.82 7.72
N ALA A 138 46.57 -10.77 6.97
CA ALA A 138 47.21 -12.07 6.74
C ALA A 138 47.27 -12.53 5.28
N GLY A 139 46.84 -11.72 4.33
CA GLY A 139 46.65 -12.13 2.93
C GLY A 139 47.91 -12.66 2.22
N ALA A 140 49.09 -12.13 2.55
CA ALA A 140 50.35 -12.57 1.98
C ALA A 140 50.81 -13.97 2.50
N SER A 141 50.43 -14.34 3.74
CA SER A 141 50.79 -15.62 4.37
C SER A 141 49.68 -16.66 4.30
N MET A 142 48.51 -16.29 3.80
CA MET A 142 47.32 -17.12 3.74
C MET A 142 47.33 -18.10 2.57
N PRO A 143 46.88 -19.36 2.76
CA PRO A 143 46.67 -20.28 1.63
C PRO A 143 45.71 -19.68 0.59
N ALA A 144 46.02 -19.90 -0.71
CA ALA A 144 45.24 -19.32 -1.82
C ALA A 144 43.79 -19.71 -1.76
N ALA A 145 43.43 -20.92 -1.36
CA ALA A 145 42.05 -21.37 -1.18
C ALA A 145 41.29 -20.47 -0.18
N ARG A 146 41.84 -20.24 0.99
CA ARG A 146 41.21 -19.42 2.04
C ARG A 146 41.10 -17.94 1.64
N ARG A 147 42.08 -17.42 0.91
CA ARG A 147 42.02 -16.08 0.34
C ARG A 147 40.87 -15.95 -0.67
N ASN A 148 40.71 -16.95 -1.54
CA ASN A 148 39.64 -16.99 -2.51
C ASN A 148 38.25 -17.09 -1.82
N ASP A 149 38.13 -17.89 -0.76
CA ASP A 149 36.88 -18.01 0.03
C ASP A 149 36.47 -16.65 0.63
N LEU A 150 37.42 -15.90 1.19
CA LEU A 150 37.14 -14.57 1.75
C LEU A 150 36.73 -13.56 0.66
N LEU A 151 37.41 -13.59 -0.50
CA LEU A 151 37.03 -12.75 -1.64
C LEU A 151 35.65 -13.11 -2.16
N GLN A 152 35.35 -14.39 -2.24
CA GLN A 152 34.03 -14.89 -2.64
C GLN A 152 32.95 -14.43 -1.67
N THR A 153 33.16 -14.58 -0.36
CA THR A 153 32.25 -14.10 0.69
C THR A 153 31.99 -12.60 0.56
N ALA A 154 33.03 -11.80 0.39
CA ALA A 154 32.90 -10.36 0.25
C ALA A 154 32.12 -9.98 -1.01
N ALA A 155 32.34 -10.67 -2.13
CA ALA A 155 31.64 -10.46 -3.39
C ALA A 155 30.15 -10.83 -3.28
N GLU A 156 29.82 -11.98 -2.67
CA GLU A 156 28.46 -12.46 -2.45
C GLU A 156 27.65 -11.52 -1.56
N GLU A 157 28.23 -11.08 -0.42
CA GLU A 157 27.58 -10.15 0.47
C GLU A 157 27.42 -8.74 -0.13
N SER A 158 28.37 -8.30 -0.95
CA SER A 158 28.25 -7.04 -1.71
C SER A 158 27.10 -7.10 -2.72
N ALA A 159 27.02 -8.20 -3.47
CA ALA A 159 25.91 -8.41 -4.42
C ALA A 159 24.56 -8.50 -3.69
N ARG A 160 24.50 -9.12 -2.50
CA ARG A 160 23.32 -9.18 -1.65
C ARG A 160 22.89 -7.79 -1.18
N LEU A 161 23.83 -6.97 -0.75
CA LEU A 161 23.58 -5.58 -0.32
C LEU A 161 23.05 -4.72 -1.47
N ALA A 162 23.63 -4.86 -2.67
CA ALA A 162 23.17 -4.15 -3.86
C ALA A 162 21.73 -4.52 -4.23
N ARG A 163 21.38 -5.80 -4.20
CA ARG A 163 19.98 -6.26 -4.41
C ARG A 163 19.03 -5.69 -3.35
N TYR A 164 19.46 -5.66 -2.09
CA TYR A 164 18.66 -5.12 -1.00
C TYR A 164 18.35 -3.65 -1.17
N LEU A 165 19.36 -2.83 -1.53
CA LEU A 165 19.17 -1.42 -1.82
C LEU A 165 18.26 -1.20 -3.05
N GLY A 166 18.44 -2.01 -4.10
CA GLY A 166 17.54 -2.00 -5.26
C GLY A 166 16.07 -2.24 -4.87
N ASN A 167 15.82 -3.23 -4.05
CA ASN A 167 14.47 -3.55 -3.57
C ASN A 167 13.83 -2.42 -2.77
N ILE A 168 14.62 -1.71 -1.93
CA ILE A 168 14.12 -0.54 -1.20
C ILE A 168 13.73 0.58 -2.15
N LEU A 169 14.58 0.89 -3.13
CA LEU A 169 14.30 1.91 -4.13
C LEU A 169 13.05 1.57 -4.96
N ASP A 170 12.86 0.30 -5.29
CA ASP A 170 11.68 -0.16 -6.01
C ASP A 170 10.40 0.02 -5.19
N ILE A 171 10.40 -0.32 -3.88
CA ILE A 171 9.26 -0.06 -3.00
C ILE A 171 8.94 1.44 -2.95
N VAL A 172 9.94 2.30 -2.78
CA VAL A 172 9.72 3.76 -2.76
C VAL A 172 9.11 4.25 -4.08
N ARG A 173 9.57 3.75 -5.22
CA ARG A 173 9.01 4.10 -6.54
C ARG A 173 7.57 3.61 -6.71
N ILE A 174 7.27 2.40 -6.22
CA ILE A 174 5.93 1.82 -6.24
C ILE A 174 4.98 2.68 -5.40
N GLU A 175 5.34 3.00 -4.15
CA GLU A 175 4.51 3.78 -3.23
C GLU A 175 4.20 5.20 -3.75
N HIS A 176 5.14 5.81 -4.46
CA HIS A 176 4.96 7.15 -5.05
C HIS A 176 4.33 7.11 -6.45
N GLY A 177 3.93 5.96 -6.96
CA GLY A 177 3.34 5.84 -8.31
C GLY A 177 4.30 6.25 -9.44
N GLN A 178 5.62 6.19 -9.21
CA GLN A 178 6.65 6.66 -10.15
C GLN A 178 7.06 5.61 -11.18
N ILE A 179 6.43 4.42 -11.15
CA ILE A 179 6.70 3.38 -12.13
C ILE A 179 5.83 3.62 -13.36
N THR A 180 6.48 3.94 -14.47
CA THR A 180 5.84 4.09 -15.78
C THR A 180 6.28 2.91 -16.67
N PRO A 181 5.46 1.84 -16.80
CA PRO A 181 5.85 0.67 -17.60
C PRO A 181 5.99 1.02 -19.08
N LYS A 182 7.04 0.52 -19.70
CA LYS A 182 7.22 0.56 -21.17
C LYS A 182 6.51 -0.64 -21.75
N ARG A 183 5.26 -0.46 -22.16
CA ARG A 183 4.41 -1.55 -22.62
C ARG A 183 4.74 -1.93 -24.06
N GLU A 184 5.05 -3.21 -24.26
CA GLU A 184 5.21 -3.84 -25.57
C GLU A 184 4.64 -5.26 -25.54
N PRO A 185 4.27 -5.85 -26.70
CA PRO A 185 3.82 -7.24 -26.76
C PRO A 185 4.91 -8.18 -26.26
N VAL A 186 4.63 -8.98 -25.22
CA VAL A 186 5.59 -9.91 -24.63
C VAL A 186 5.19 -11.33 -24.92
N ASP A 187 6.12 -12.12 -25.44
CA ASP A 187 6.00 -13.59 -25.49
C ASP A 187 6.24 -14.16 -24.10
N ILE A 188 5.15 -14.62 -23.48
CA ILE A 188 5.18 -15.16 -22.12
C ILE A 188 5.97 -16.45 -22.03
N ALA A 189 5.95 -17.29 -23.07
CA ALA A 189 6.71 -18.54 -23.08
C ALA A 189 8.21 -18.28 -23.08
N ASP A 190 8.68 -17.32 -23.88
CA ASP A 190 10.08 -16.90 -23.94
C ASP A 190 10.53 -16.23 -22.64
N ALA A 191 9.67 -15.36 -22.04
CA ALA A 191 9.95 -14.73 -20.75
C ALA A 191 10.11 -15.78 -19.63
N ILE A 192 9.24 -16.78 -19.57
CA ILE A 192 9.32 -17.90 -18.61
C ILE A 192 10.60 -18.71 -18.82
N GLU A 193 10.93 -19.05 -20.06
CA GLU A 193 12.12 -19.83 -20.38
C GLU A 193 13.40 -19.09 -19.95
N THR A 194 13.48 -17.81 -20.28
CA THR A 194 14.63 -16.95 -19.92
C THR A 194 14.79 -16.86 -18.40
N ALA A 195 13.72 -16.58 -17.68
CA ALA A 195 13.75 -16.49 -16.22
C ALA A 195 14.12 -17.82 -15.56
N ALA A 196 13.55 -18.94 -16.04
CA ALA A 196 13.83 -20.27 -15.52
C ALA A 196 15.30 -20.66 -15.74
N LEU A 197 15.83 -20.47 -16.96
CA LEU A 197 17.26 -20.74 -17.26
C LEU A 197 18.21 -19.93 -16.38
N ARG A 198 17.89 -18.65 -16.11
CA ARG A 198 18.68 -17.81 -15.20
C ARG A 198 18.66 -18.37 -13.78
N ALA A 199 17.50 -18.71 -13.26
CA ALA A 199 17.32 -19.27 -11.91
C ALA A 199 18.01 -20.64 -11.76
N GLU A 200 17.97 -21.50 -12.79
CA GLU A 200 18.70 -22.79 -12.82
C GLU A 200 20.20 -22.63 -12.75
N ARG A 201 20.75 -21.68 -13.50
CA ARG A 201 22.20 -21.39 -13.48
C ARG A 201 22.69 -20.93 -12.10
N SER A 202 21.89 -20.11 -11.40
CA SER A 202 22.26 -19.59 -10.10
C SER A 202 22.10 -20.62 -8.97
N SER A 203 21.03 -21.43 -9.01
CA SER A 203 20.70 -22.40 -7.97
C SER A 203 21.27 -23.80 -8.19
N ARG A 204 21.73 -24.10 -9.40
CA ARG A 204 22.12 -25.45 -9.87
C ARG A 204 21.00 -26.49 -9.71
N ARG A 205 19.74 -26.04 -9.80
CA ARG A 205 18.54 -26.87 -9.65
C ARG A 205 17.67 -26.75 -10.90
N THR A 206 16.99 -27.83 -11.27
CA THR A 206 16.08 -27.86 -12.41
C THR A 206 14.70 -27.33 -12.02
N ILE A 207 14.15 -26.43 -12.83
CA ILE A 207 12.80 -25.89 -12.68
C ILE A 207 11.91 -26.57 -13.74
N ARG A 208 10.83 -27.23 -13.30
CA ARG A 208 9.91 -27.89 -14.20
C ARG A 208 9.08 -26.86 -14.96
N ARG A 209 9.11 -26.96 -16.28
CA ARG A 209 8.25 -26.20 -17.18
C ARG A 209 7.16 -27.11 -17.71
N ALA A 210 5.91 -26.65 -17.72
CA ALA A 210 4.84 -27.38 -18.40
C ALA A 210 4.67 -26.80 -19.80
N PRO A 211 4.57 -27.66 -20.85
CA PRO A 211 4.20 -27.20 -22.18
C PRO A 211 2.81 -26.53 -22.09
N GLY A 212 2.71 -25.32 -22.58
CA GLY A 212 1.47 -24.52 -22.55
C GLY A 212 0.68 -24.62 -23.84
N ALA A 213 -0.60 -24.32 -23.76
CA ALA A 213 -1.42 -23.97 -24.92
C ALA A 213 -0.88 -22.66 -25.54
N PRO A 214 -1.24 -22.32 -26.78
CA PRO A 214 -0.93 -21.02 -27.34
C PRO A 214 -1.41 -19.91 -26.41
N LEU A 215 -0.51 -18.98 -26.06
CA LEU A 215 -0.75 -17.90 -25.11
C LEU A 215 -0.96 -16.57 -25.85
N PRO A 216 -1.83 -15.69 -25.37
CA PRO A 216 -1.84 -14.31 -25.82
C PRO A 216 -0.52 -13.61 -25.47
N SER A 217 -0.15 -12.61 -26.26
CA SER A 217 1.00 -11.74 -26.00
C SER A 217 0.51 -10.42 -25.39
N PRO A 218 0.39 -10.32 -24.05
CA PRO A 218 -0.09 -9.12 -23.39
C PRO A 218 0.93 -7.97 -23.56
N ASN A 219 0.42 -6.72 -23.53
CA ASN A 219 1.25 -5.54 -23.56
C ASN A 219 1.80 -5.24 -22.16
N LEU A 220 3.02 -5.70 -21.88
CA LEU A 220 3.69 -5.55 -20.59
C LEU A 220 5.06 -4.89 -20.76
N ASP A 221 5.67 -4.53 -19.65
CA ASP A 221 7.09 -4.14 -19.63
C ASP A 221 7.94 -5.39 -19.38
N PRO A 222 8.78 -5.82 -20.34
CA PRO A 222 9.56 -7.05 -20.23
C PRO A 222 10.54 -7.04 -19.05
N ALA A 223 11.14 -5.86 -18.75
CA ALA A 223 12.09 -5.75 -17.65
C ALA A 223 11.40 -5.89 -16.28
N LEU A 224 10.22 -5.29 -16.12
CA LEU A 224 9.44 -5.45 -14.90
C LEU A 224 8.90 -6.87 -14.75
N LEU A 225 8.47 -7.50 -15.85
CA LEU A 225 8.04 -8.90 -15.82
C LEU A 225 9.19 -9.83 -15.45
N ASP A 226 10.38 -9.64 -16.03
CA ASP A 226 11.58 -10.41 -15.70
C ASP A 226 11.92 -10.29 -14.20
N GLN A 227 11.84 -9.08 -13.65
CA GLN A 227 12.08 -8.84 -12.23
C GLN A 227 11.06 -9.56 -11.33
N VAL A 228 9.79 -9.55 -11.71
CA VAL A 228 8.74 -10.28 -10.97
C VAL A 228 9.00 -11.79 -11.01
N LEU A 229 9.27 -12.34 -12.19
CA LEU A 229 9.55 -13.77 -12.36
C LEU A 229 10.79 -14.19 -11.58
N ALA A 230 11.87 -13.40 -11.63
CA ALA A 230 13.07 -13.65 -10.85
C ALA A 230 12.80 -13.70 -9.34
N ASN A 231 12.05 -12.73 -8.80
CA ASN A 231 11.67 -12.71 -7.39
C ASN A 231 10.81 -13.92 -6.98
N LEU A 232 9.86 -14.33 -7.83
CA LEU A 232 8.99 -15.48 -7.53
C LEU A 232 9.78 -16.79 -7.56
N LEU A 233 10.64 -16.98 -8.58
CA LEU A 233 11.48 -18.18 -8.70
C LEU A 233 12.51 -18.24 -7.56
N ASP A 234 13.13 -17.14 -7.19
CA ASP A 234 14.07 -17.06 -6.07
C ASP A 234 13.39 -17.47 -4.75
N ASN A 235 12.18 -16.98 -4.51
CA ASN A 235 11.38 -17.38 -3.34
C ASN A 235 11.03 -18.89 -3.39
N ALA A 236 10.54 -19.40 -4.51
CA ALA A 236 10.19 -20.80 -4.65
C ALA A 236 11.40 -21.73 -4.43
N LEU A 237 12.56 -21.40 -5.00
CA LEU A 237 13.81 -22.14 -4.80
C LEU A 237 14.31 -22.10 -3.37
N LYS A 238 14.17 -20.96 -2.71
CA LYS A 238 14.57 -20.76 -1.32
C LYS A 238 13.72 -21.59 -0.35
N PHE A 239 12.40 -21.54 -0.50
CA PHE A 239 11.48 -22.17 0.45
C PHE A 239 11.23 -23.65 0.19
N SER A 240 11.42 -24.14 -1.03
CA SER A 240 11.32 -25.58 -1.35
C SER A 240 12.48 -26.43 -0.81
N GLY A 241 13.50 -25.79 -0.19
CA GLY A 241 14.69 -26.52 0.28
C GLY A 241 15.57 -27.08 -0.85
N PRO A 242 16.72 -27.71 -0.51
CA PRO A 242 17.72 -28.10 -1.51
C PRO A 242 17.25 -29.15 -2.52
N GLN A 243 16.37 -30.07 -2.12
CA GLN A 243 15.82 -31.14 -2.96
C GLN A 243 14.36 -30.93 -3.37
N GLY A 244 13.77 -29.79 -3.00
CA GLY A 244 12.39 -29.48 -3.31
C GLY A 244 12.15 -29.24 -4.79
N LYS A 245 10.91 -29.30 -5.20
CA LYS A 245 10.48 -29.17 -6.59
C LYS A 245 9.91 -27.77 -6.81
N VAL A 246 10.34 -27.14 -7.89
CA VAL A 246 9.79 -25.87 -8.36
C VAL A 246 9.27 -26.06 -9.77
N ALA A 247 8.11 -25.52 -10.06
CA ALA A 247 7.51 -25.53 -11.38
C ALA A 247 7.04 -24.13 -11.76
N ILE A 248 7.15 -23.81 -13.05
CA ILE A 248 6.58 -22.62 -13.65
C ILE A 248 5.81 -22.97 -14.90
N ARG A 249 4.64 -22.37 -15.09
CA ARG A 249 3.82 -22.54 -16.28
C ARG A 249 2.99 -21.28 -16.53
N ALA A 250 2.44 -21.21 -17.73
CA ALA A 250 1.41 -20.21 -18.05
C ALA A 250 0.22 -20.87 -18.73
N GLU A 251 -0.94 -20.27 -18.58
CA GLU A 251 -2.20 -20.73 -19.16
C GLU A 251 -3.06 -19.53 -19.57
N PRO A 252 -3.92 -19.67 -20.60
CA PRO A 252 -4.89 -18.65 -20.94
C PRO A 252 -5.88 -18.44 -19.79
N ASP A 253 -6.21 -17.17 -19.45
CA ASP A 253 -7.15 -16.84 -18.37
C ASP A 253 -8.08 -15.70 -18.80
N ARG A 254 -9.37 -16.00 -19.02
CA ARG A 254 -10.48 -15.03 -19.26
C ARG A 254 -10.13 -13.86 -20.19
N GLY A 255 -9.45 -14.13 -21.31
CA GLY A 255 -9.01 -13.12 -22.27
C GLY A 255 -7.66 -12.50 -21.98
N GLY A 256 -6.89 -13.09 -21.08
CA GLY A 256 -5.52 -12.71 -20.74
C GLY A 256 -4.67 -13.94 -20.49
N VAL A 257 -3.65 -13.80 -19.64
CA VAL A 257 -2.70 -14.85 -19.28
C VAL A 257 -2.51 -14.94 -17.77
N ALA A 258 -2.47 -16.17 -17.25
CA ALA A 258 -2.03 -16.48 -15.90
C ALA A 258 -0.65 -17.15 -15.92
N ILE A 259 0.32 -16.60 -15.20
CA ILE A 259 1.63 -17.21 -14.97
C ILE A 259 1.63 -17.77 -13.55
N ILE A 260 2.00 -19.02 -13.39
CA ILE A 260 1.88 -19.78 -12.16
C ILE A 260 3.24 -20.33 -11.78
N VAL A 261 3.71 -19.98 -10.57
CA VAL A 261 4.92 -20.54 -9.96
C VAL A 261 4.50 -21.36 -8.75
N GLU A 262 4.93 -22.63 -8.71
CA GLU A 262 4.62 -23.57 -7.65
C GLU A 262 5.88 -24.11 -7.00
N ASP A 263 5.86 -24.24 -5.69
CA ASP A 263 6.87 -24.94 -4.90
C ASP A 263 6.24 -25.98 -3.96
N ASP A 264 7.02 -26.96 -3.53
CA ASP A 264 6.65 -27.97 -2.55
C ASP A 264 7.16 -27.67 -1.13
N GLY A 265 7.44 -26.41 -0.85
CA GLY A 265 7.91 -25.93 0.44
C GLY A 265 6.90 -26.09 1.58
N PRO A 266 7.15 -25.51 2.74
CA PRO A 266 6.30 -25.65 3.93
C PRO A 266 4.92 -25.02 3.80
N GLY A 267 4.70 -24.24 2.73
CA GLY A 267 3.48 -23.50 2.51
C GLY A 267 3.35 -22.23 3.37
N ILE A 268 2.24 -21.52 3.16
CA ILE A 268 1.90 -20.27 3.87
C ILE A 268 0.65 -20.52 4.72
N PRO A 269 0.65 -20.16 6.02
CA PRO A 269 -0.54 -20.23 6.85
C PRO A 269 -1.69 -19.37 6.27
N ARG A 270 -2.93 -19.87 6.33
CA ARG A 270 -4.10 -19.15 5.79
C ARG A 270 -4.23 -17.69 6.22
N PRO A 271 -3.99 -17.32 7.49
CA PRO A 271 -4.06 -15.92 7.92
C PRO A 271 -3.01 -15.02 7.29
N ASP A 272 -1.93 -15.60 6.75
CA ASP A 272 -0.78 -14.88 6.22
C ASP A 272 -0.83 -14.73 4.68
N LEU A 273 -1.75 -15.39 3.97
CA LEU A 273 -1.80 -15.43 2.51
C LEU A 273 -1.90 -14.03 1.86
N GLU A 274 -2.66 -13.12 2.45
CA GLU A 274 -2.70 -11.72 1.99
C GLU A 274 -1.51 -10.91 2.50
N ARG A 275 -1.07 -11.19 3.73
CA ARG A 275 -0.02 -10.45 4.41
C ARG A 275 1.38 -10.71 3.87
N VAL A 276 1.61 -11.84 3.17
CA VAL A 276 2.92 -12.13 2.55
C VAL A 276 3.32 -11.12 1.49
N PHE A 277 2.37 -10.34 0.99
CA PHE A 277 2.61 -9.23 0.07
C PHE A 277 2.84 -7.89 0.77
N ASP A 278 2.73 -7.81 2.09
CA ASP A 278 3.02 -6.58 2.81
C ASP A 278 4.54 -6.40 2.92
N PRO A 279 5.04 -5.17 2.74
CA PRO A 279 6.46 -4.91 2.88
C PRO A 279 7.01 -5.40 4.23
N PHE A 280 8.17 -6.08 4.20
CA PHE A 280 8.88 -6.63 5.38
C PHE A 280 8.16 -7.74 6.13
N PHE A 281 7.00 -8.19 5.68
CA PHE A 281 6.31 -9.30 6.33
C PHE A 281 7.10 -10.60 6.16
N ARG A 282 7.22 -11.36 7.25
CA ARG A 282 7.83 -12.69 7.29
C ARG A 282 6.96 -13.62 8.12
N THR A 283 6.80 -14.84 7.67
CA THR A 283 6.11 -15.86 8.45
C THR A 283 7.03 -16.36 9.58
N THR A 284 6.49 -16.63 10.77
CA THR A 284 7.26 -17.12 11.93
C THR A 284 8.01 -18.43 11.65
N ARG A 285 7.60 -19.21 10.65
CA ARG A 285 8.29 -20.42 10.18
C ARG A 285 9.55 -20.13 9.35
N ALA A 286 9.69 -18.95 8.77
CA ALA A 286 10.84 -18.55 7.98
C ALA A 286 12.06 -18.13 8.88
N ASP A 287 11.84 -17.87 10.16
CA ASP A 287 12.90 -17.42 11.09
C ASP A 287 13.78 -18.57 11.61
N SER A 288 13.35 -19.82 11.46
CA SER A 288 13.99 -20.98 12.09
C SER A 288 15.08 -21.68 11.27
N GLY A 289 15.64 -21.04 10.23
CA GLY A 289 16.87 -21.67 9.75
C GLY A 289 17.18 -21.73 8.28
N THR A 290 17.11 -20.83 7.42
CA THR A 290 17.94 -20.77 6.19
C THR A 290 17.76 -19.43 5.48
N GLY A 291 18.75 -18.57 5.59
CA GLY A 291 18.97 -17.42 4.71
C GLY A 291 17.86 -16.36 4.77
N GLY A 292 18.05 -15.37 5.66
CA GLY A 292 17.14 -14.25 5.83
C GLY A 292 16.73 -13.56 4.53
N GLY A 293 15.45 -13.58 4.21
CA GLY A 293 14.87 -12.73 3.18
C GLY A 293 14.46 -11.40 3.78
N THR A 294 14.49 -10.36 2.96
CA THR A 294 14.14 -8.99 3.35
C THR A 294 12.65 -8.76 3.60
N GLY A 295 11.79 -9.72 3.18
CA GLY A 295 10.33 -9.53 3.17
C GLY A 295 9.84 -8.51 2.13
N LEU A 296 10.71 -8.08 1.21
CA LEU A 296 10.35 -7.08 0.19
C LEU A 296 9.98 -7.71 -1.16
N GLY A 297 10.46 -8.91 -1.47
CA GLY A 297 10.34 -9.50 -2.80
C GLY A 297 8.89 -9.65 -3.27
N LEU A 298 7.99 -10.17 -2.43
CA LEU A 298 6.57 -10.33 -2.79
C LEU A 298 5.82 -8.99 -2.83
N ALA A 299 6.16 -8.05 -1.97
CA ALA A 299 5.61 -6.69 -2.03
C ALA A 299 5.98 -6.00 -3.35
N ILE A 300 7.21 -6.14 -3.80
CA ILE A 300 7.67 -5.67 -5.11
C ILE A 300 6.89 -6.38 -6.23
N CYS A 301 6.74 -7.69 -6.17
CA CYS A 301 5.94 -8.44 -7.16
C CYS A 301 4.52 -7.90 -7.27
N ARG A 302 3.85 -7.64 -6.14
CA ARG A 302 2.49 -7.06 -6.11
C ARG A 302 2.45 -5.66 -6.74
N GLY A 303 3.40 -4.80 -6.37
CA GLY A 303 3.48 -3.43 -6.89
C GLY A 303 3.78 -3.37 -8.38
N LEU A 304 4.74 -4.16 -8.88
CA LEU A 304 5.10 -4.22 -10.29
C LEU A 304 3.98 -4.85 -11.13
N ALA A 305 3.36 -5.93 -10.65
CA ALA A 305 2.21 -6.53 -11.32
C ALA A 305 1.07 -5.52 -11.45
N HIS A 306 0.77 -4.76 -10.38
CA HIS A 306 -0.26 -3.72 -10.39
C HIS A 306 0.08 -2.57 -11.35
N ALA A 307 1.32 -2.11 -11.38
CA ALA A 307 1.78 -1.08 -12.32
C ALA A 307 1.60 -1.50 -13.79
N MET A 308 1.80 -2.79 -14.09
CA MET A 308 1.54 -3.37 -15.41
C MET A 308 0.05 -3.67 -15.70
N GLY A 309 -0.86 -3.39 -14.75
CA GLY A 309 -2.30 -3.65 -14.88
C GLY A 309 -2.72 -5.08 -14.53
N GLY A 310 -1.82 -5.87 -13.95
CA GLY A 310 -2.06 -7.23 -13.50
C GLY A 310 -2.35 -7.34 -12.00
N ARG A 311 -2.48 -8.60 -11.54
CA ARG A 311 -2.68 -8.95 -10.13
C ARG A 311 -1.87 -10.19 -9.77
N ILE A 312 -1.45 -10.28 -8.51
CA ILE A 312 -0.82 -11.46 -7.96
C ILE A 312 -1.64 -12.02 -6.81
N HIS A 313 -1.68 -13.34 -6.69
CA HIS A 313 -2.36 -14.05 -5.62
C HIS A 313 -1.53 -15.24 -5.15
N ALA A 314 -1.66 -15.59 -3.87
CA ALA A 314 -1.01 -16.74 -3.25
C ALA A 314 -2.05 -17.77 -2.79
N ASP A 315 -1.84 -19.03 -3.15
CA ASP A 315 -2.60 -20.17 -2.65
C ASP A 315 -1.68 -21.14 -1.90
N SER A 316 -2.13 -21.65 -0.77
CA SER A 316 -1.44 -22.66 0.02
C SER A 316 -2.45 -23.38 0.94
N PRO A 317 -2.37 -24.72 1.07
CA PRO A 317 -1.48 -25.63 0.36
C PRO A 317 -1.88 -25.81 -1.12
N VAL A 318 -0.91 -26.24 -1.94
CA VAL A 318 -1.16 -26.47 -3.39
C VAL A 318 -2.11 -27.64 -3.62
N THR A 319 -2.05 -28.65 -2.76
CA THR A 319 -2.96 -29.80 -2.76
C THR A 319 -3.65 -29.94 -1.40
N PRO A 320 -4.92 -30.38 -1.34
CA PRO A 320 -5.62 -30.61 -0.08
C PRO A 320 -4.84 -31.56 0.83
N GLY A 321 -4.55 -31.12 2.06
CA GLY A 321 -3.76 -31.88 3.05
C GLY A 321 -2.26 -31.98 2.77
N GLY A 322 -1.75 -31.33 1.72
CA GLY A 322 -0.34 -31.25 1.36
C GLY A 322 0.35 -29.98 1.85
N ASN A 323 1.52 -29.76 1.32
CA ASN A 323 2.34 -28.55 1.52
C ASN A 323 2.46 -27.77 0.20
N GLY A 324 3.29 -26.75 0.19
CA GLY A 324 3.64 -25.97 -0.99
C GLY A 324 2.89 -24.68 -1.13
N THR A 325 3.44 -23.82 -1.99
CA THR A 325 2.87 -22.52 -2.33
C THR A 325 2.67 -22.41 -3.82
N ARG A 326 1.56 -21.80 -4.22
CA ARG A 326 1.28 -21.40 -5.59
C ARG A 326 1.15 -19.88 -5.64
N MET A 327 1.98 -19.24 -6.45
CA MET A 327 1.87 -17.83 -6.79
C MET A 327 1.29 -17.70 -8.19
N THR A 328 0.19 -16.98 -8.33
CA THR A 328 -0.50 -16.79 -9.61
C THR A 328 -0.49 -15.32 -10.00
N LEU A 329 0.17 -15.00 -11.10
CA LEU A 329 0.16 -13.67 -11.75
C LEU A 329 -0.88 -13.69 -12.87
N ARG A 330 -1.77 -12.69 -12.92
CA ARG A 330 -2.76 -12.53 -13.97
C ARG A 330 -2.59 -11.20 -14.65
N PHE A 331 -2.51 -11.23 -15.98
CA PHE A 331 -2.49 -10.04 -16.81
C PHE A 331 -3.64 -10.09 -17.83
N PRO A 332 -4.36 -8.98 -18.05
CA PRO A 332 -5.32 -8.87 -19.14
C PRO A 332 -4.57 -8.89 -20.49
N ALA A 333 -5.29 -9.25 -21.58
CA ALA A 333 -4.75 -9.24 -22.93
C ALA A 333 -4.46 -7.82 -23.43
#